data_4fe59aa91f7e29d23774766f4feaf87e
#
_entry.id   4fe59aa91f7e29d23774766f4feaf87e
#
_cell.length_a   1.000
_cell.length_b   1.000
_cell.length_c   1.000
_cell.angle_alpha   90.00
_cell.angle_beta   90.00
_cell.angle_gamma   90.00
#
_symmetry.space_group_name_H-M   'P 1'
#
loop_
_entity.id
_entity.type
_entity.pdbx_description
1 polymer ?
#
loop_
_entity_poly.entity_id
_entity_poly.type
_entity_poly.pdbx_seq_one_letter_code
_entity_poly.pdbx_strand_id
1 'polypeptide(L)'
;MSTFLAVRQVRRPQGTPSADDFTVVTEPLPALSGGQVLVENVYLSVDPYMRQLMDTGEAGLEGRAIGRVAESRSSEFPVGTIVFHRNGWSTHAVVGPADLRRVDQADGVPLSAYLGVLGGTGLTAFVGLTRIARLQAGEDLFVSAAAGGVGSAAGQIARLLGAGRIIGSAGSAAKVAHLVELGFDAAFNYREGPIDSQLAAAAPDGIDVYLDNVGGDHLAAAISSLRPHGRVAWSGAIAQYSSAPPAAPRNLAEVMFKTLRVEGFLVREHLDAREPFERFLVPHVQNGSVIVDETVVDGFGTVVEAFLGVLRGDNTGKMLVRL
;
A
#
# COMPACT_ATOMS: atom_id res chain seq x y z
N MET A 1 33.05 2.69 -17.57
CA MET A 1 32.40 2.71 -16.25
C MET A 1 30.97 2.24 -16.45
N SER A 2 30.51 1.29 -15.65
CA SER A 2 29.12 0.85 -15.69
C SER A 2 28.22 1.97 -15.21
N THR A 3 27.02 2.11 -15.80
CA THR A 3 26.05 3.16 -15.48
C THR A 3 24.71 2.54 -15.10
N PHE A 4 23.85 3.31 -14.45
CA PHE A 4 22.49 2.94 -14.13
C PHE A 4 21.52 4.08 -14.46
N LEU A 5 20.23 3.75 -14.57
CA LEU A 5 19.19 4.74 -14.76
C LEU A 5 18.54 5.09 -13.41
N ALA A 6 18.28 6.37 -13.21
CA ALA A 6 17.52 6.86 -12.05
C ALA A 6 16.49 7.90 -12.46
N VAL A 7 15.37 7.97 -11.77
CA VAL A 7 14.41 9.07 -11.85
C VAL A 7 14.79 10.14 -10.83
N ARG A 8 14.82 11.39 -11.28
CA ARG A 8 15.03 12.56 -10.44
C ARG A 8 13.81 13.45 -10.48
N GLN A 9 13.40 13.95 -9.33
CA GLN A 9 12.43 15.03 -9.26
C GLN A 9 13.13 16.33 -9.64
N VAL A 10 12.60 17.07 -10.63
CA VAL A 10 13.21 18.31 -11.13
C VAL A 10 12.50 19.56 -10.66
N ARG A 11 11.26 19.41 -10.20
CA ARG A 11 10.53 20.50 -9.54
C ARG A 11 9.52 19.94 -8.53
N ARG A 12 9.14 20.78 -7.56
CA ARG A 12 8.08 20.45 -6.60
C ARG A 12 6.72 20.64 -7.28
N PRO A 13 5.86 19.60 -7.31
CA PRO A 13 4.54 19.73 -7.93
C PRO A 13 3.64 20.67 -7.11
N GLN A 14 2.82 21.45 -7.82
CA GLN A 14 1.73 22.21 -7.23
C GLN A 14 0.42 21.43 -7.46
N GLY A 15 -0.06 20.73 -6.43
CA GLY A 15 -1.20 19.82 -6.55
C GLY A 15 -0.79 18.44 -7.07
N THR A 16 -1.51 17.92 -8.05
CA THR A 16 -1.23 16.62 -8.66
C THR A 16 0.06 16.67 -9.49
N PRO A 17 1.02 15.76 -9.30
CA PRO A 17 2.23 15.69 -10.12
C PRO A 17 1.94 15.41 -11.60
N SER A 18 2.86 15.85 -12.44
CA SER A 18 2.86 15.57 -13.88
C SER A 18 4.20 14.94 -14.30
N ALA A 19 4.27 14.40 -15.51
CA ALA A 19 5.51 13.83 -16.03
C ALA A 19 6.67 14.84 -16.06
N ASP A 20 6.37 16.12 -16.27
CA ASP A 20 7.35 17.21 -16.29
C ASP A 20 8.01 17.51 -14.94
N ASP A 21 7.52 16.93 -13.86
CA ASP A 21 8.13 17.05 -12.53
C ASP A 21 9.30 16.08 -12.34
N PHE A 22 9.53 15.20 -13.32
CA PHE A 22 10.52 14.14 -13.26
C PHE A 22 11.43 14.15 -14.49
N THR A 23 12.62 13.60 -14.33
CA THR A 23 13.54 13.29 -15.44
C THR A 23 14.22 11.94 -15.19
N VAL A 24 14.49 11.20 -16.26
CA VAL A 24 15.32 10.00 -16.19
C VAL A 24 16.75 10.41 -16.52
N VAL A 25 17.68 10.05 -15.66
CA VAL A 25 19.11 10.34 -15.81
C VAL A 25 19.91 9.04 -15.87
N THR A 26 21.04 9.10 -16.59
CA THR A 26 22.04 8.04 -16.58
C THR A 26 23.21 8.48 -15.72
N GLU A 27 23.51 7.72 -14.68
CA GLU A 27 24.54 8.02 -13.70
C GLU A 27 25.60 6.91 -13.65
N PRO A 28 26.87 7.22 -13.33
CA PRO A 28 27.88 6.19 -13.09
C PRO A 28 27.57 5.42 -11.81
N LEU A 29 27.77 4.10 -11.83
CA LEU A 29 27.67 3.29 -10.63
C LEU A 29 28.72 3.74 -9.61
N PRO A 30 28.30 4.10 -8.36
CA PRO A 30 29.24 4.46 -7.31
C PRO A 30 30.07 3.25 -6.86
N ALA A 31 31.30 3.49 -6.44
CA ALA A 31 32.15 2.46 -5.86
C ALA A 31 31.60 2.02 -4.50
N LEU A 32 31.64 0.73 -4.22
CA LEU A 32 31.21 0.19 -2.92
C LEU A 32 32.24 0.51 -1.82
N SER A 33 31.75 1.00 -0.70
CA SER A 33 32.47 1.06 0.58
C SER A 33 32.36 -0.26 1.34
N GLY A 34 33.14 -0.43 2.41
CA GLY A 34 33.07 -1.62 3.26
C GLY A 34 31.65 -1.83 3.84
N GLY A 35 31.16 -3.07 3.75
CA GLY A 35 29.82 -3.46 4.22
C GLY A 35 28.68 -3.17 3.23
N GLN A 36 28.88 -2.37 2.19
CA GLN A 36 27.85 -2.06 1.19
C GLN A 36 27.71 -3.17 0.14
N VAL A 37 26.55 -3.19 -0.49
CA VAL A 37 26.25 -4.02 -1.67
C VAL A 37 25.70 -3.17 -2.81
N LEU A 38 25.95 -3.61 -4.04
CA LEU A 38 25.24 -3.15 -5.23
C LEU A 38 24.07 -4.10 -5.47
N VAL A 39 22.87 -3.55 -5.50
CA VAL A 39 21.64 -4.28 -5.80
C VAL A 39 21.20 -3.92 -7.21
N GLU A 40 20.98 -4.91 -8.06
CA GLU A 40 20.26 -4.80 -9.32
C GLU A 40 18.76 -4.99 -9.00
N ASN A 41 17.95 -3.95 -9.24
CA ASN A 41 16.53 -3.99 -8.94
C ASN A 41 15.80 -4.89 -9.95
N VAL A 42 14.84 -5.67 -9.44
CA VAL A 42 13.97 -6.56 -10.22
C VAL A 42 12.54 -6.02 -10.24
N TYR A 43 12.06 -5.54 -9.10
CA TYR A 43 10.76 -4.92 -8.96
C TYR A 43 10.86 -3.63 -8.17
N LEU A 44 10.14 -2.61 -8.65
CA LEU A 44 9.94 -1.34 -7.94
C LEU A 44 8.47 -1.24 -7.53
N SER A 45 8.24 -0.81 -6.30
CA SER A 45 6.92 -0.45 -5.79
C SER A 45 6.66 1.01 -6.05
N VAL A 46 5.48 1.34 -6.57
CA VAL A 46 4.99 2.72 -6.61
C VAL A 46 3.76 2.83 -5.71
N ASP A 47 3.76 3.85 -4.86
CA ASP A 47 2.80 4.01 -3.77
C ASP A 47 2.30 5.45 -3.68
N PRO A 48 1.02 5.70 -3.34
CA PRO A 48 0.47 7.06 -3.27
C PRO A 48 1.18 7.98 -2.28
N TYR A 49 1.72 7.45 -1.16
CA TYR A 49 2.41 8.26 -0.14
C TYR A 49 3.66 8.96 -0.68
N MET A 50 4.26 8.46 -1.77
CA MET A 50 5.42 9.07 -2.42
C MET A 50 5.12 10.50 -2.88
N ARG A 51 3.83 10.84 -3.14
CA ARG A 51 3.41 12.22 -3.43
C ARG A 51 3.76 13.17 -2.28
N GLN A 52 3.59 12.75 -1.02
CA GLN A 52 3.91 13.59 0.15
C GLN A 52 5.42 13.81 0.27
N LEU A 53 6.23 12.82 -0.10
CA LEU A 53 7.70 12.94 -0.06
C LEU A 53 8.23 13.95 -1.08
N MET A 54 7.52 14.19 -2.18
CA MET A 54 7.89 15.20 -3.17
C MET A 54 7.85 16.64 -2.63
N ASP A 55 7.15 16.87 -1.53
CA ASP A 55 7.03 18.20 -0.92
C ASP A 55 8.21 18.56 -0.02
N THR A 56 8.97 17.60 0.46
CA THR A 56 10.08 17.84 1.39
C THR A 56 11.32 18.41 0.71
N GLY A 57 11.46 18.24 -0.62
CA GLY A 57 12.56 18.84 -1.41
C GLY A 57 13.95 18.30 -1.10
N GLU A 58 14.07 17.36 -0.15
CA GLU A 58 15.34 16.77 0.26
C GLU A 58 15.52 15.37 -0.34
N ALA A 59 16.67 15.17 -0.95
CA ALA A 59 17.27 13.90 -1.30
C ALA A 59 16.34 12.82 -1.94
N GLY A 60 16.05 12.95 -3.21
CA GLY A 60 15.65 11.80 -4.02
C GLY A 60 14.30 11.18 -3.67
N LEU A 61 13.73 10.52 -4.65
CA LEU A 61 12.48 9.78 -4.48
C LEU A 61 12.76 8.49 -3.69
N GLU A 62 12.16 8.37 -2.50
CA GLU A 62 12.14 7.09 -1.78
C GLU A 62 11.16 6.14 -2.48
N GLY A 63 11.55 4.88 -2.63
CA GLY A 63 10.67 3.84 -3.14
C GLY A 63 11.12 2.47 -2.68
N ARG A 64 10.18 1.61 -2.34
CA ARG A 64 10.47 0.22 -2.00
C ARG A 64 10.86 -0.54 -3.26
N ALA A 65 11.87 -1.39 -3.13
CA ALA A 65 12.35 -2.23 -4.22
C ALA A 65 12.73 -3.62 -3.70
N ILE A 66 12.67 -4.59 -4.59
CA ILE A 66 13.29 -5.91 -4.44
C ILE A 66 14.28 -6.07 -5.58
N GLY A 67 15.48 -6.50 -5.24
CA GLY A 67 16.53 -6.74 -6.21
C GLY A 67 17.45 -7.89 -5.79
N ARG A 68 18.40 -8.17 -6.66
CA ARG A 68 19.45 -9.16 -6.47
C ARG A 68 20.78 -8.46 -6.19
N VAL A 69 21.49 -8.90 -5.19
CA VAL A 69 22.85 -8.42 -4.93
C VAL A 69 23.74 -8.80 -6.10
N ALA A 70 24.22 -7.80 -6.86
CA ALA A 70 25.10 -7.96 -8.02
C ALA A 70 26.60 -7.89 -7.64
N GLU A 71 26.95 -7.04 -6.66
CA GLU A 71 28.30 -6.92 -6.09
C GLU A 71 28.18 -6.72 -4.58
N SER A 72 29.11 -7.30 -3.81
CA SER A 72 29.05 -7.24 -2.33
C SER A 72 30.42 -7.00 -1.69
N ARG A 73 30.44 -6.09 -0.72
CA ARG A 73 31.48 -5.94 0.30
C ARG A 73 30.95 -6.25 1.72
N SER A 74 29.84 -6.98 1.79
CA SER A 74 29.19 -7.43 3.03
C SER A 74 29.30 -8.95 3.15
N SER A 75 29.68 -9.46 4.31
CA SER A 75 29.63 -10.90 4.62
C SER A 75 28.19 -11.40 4.86
N GLU A 76 27.27 -10.51 5.22
CA GLU A 76 25.87 -10.83 5.52
C GLU A 76 25.04 -10.99 4.25
N PHE A 77 25.34 -10.22 3.19
CA PHE A 77 24.60 -10.22 1.94
C PHE A 77 25.50 -10.60 0.77
N PRO A 78 25.80 -11.88 0.53
CA PRO A 78 26.61 -12.34 -0.60
C PRO A 78 25.90 -12.09 -1.94
N VAL A 79 26.70 -12.07 -3.02
CA VAL A 79 26.20 -11.96 -4.40
C VAL A 79 25.13 -13.03 -4.65
N GLY A 80 24.05 -12.63 -5.34
CA GLY A 80 22.90 -13.48 -5.63
C GLY A 80 21.79 -13.44 -4.59
N THR A 81 22.03 -12.89 -3.37
CA THR A 81 20.99 -12.74 -2.35
C THR A 81 19.86 -11.85 -2.85
N ILE A 82 18.62 -12.26 -2.65
CA ILE A 82 17.44 -11.42 -2.88
C ILE A 82 17.21 -10.54 -1.66
N VAL A 83 17.10 -9.23 -1.91
CA VAL A 83 16.98 -8.23 -0.85
C VAL A 83 15.86 -7.23 -1.13
N PHE A 84 15.23 -6.77 -0.06
CA PHE A 84 14.35 -5.61 -0.02
C PHE A 84 15.13 -4.41 0.48
N HIS A 85 14.88 -3.24 -0.12
CA HIS A 85 15.40 -1.94 0.34
C HIS A 85 14.45 -0.79 -0.02
N ARG A 86 14.83 0.46 0.31
CA ARG A 86 13.99 1.64 0.07
C ARG A 86 14.56 2.62 -0.96
N ASN A 87 15.63 2.25 -1.64
CA ASN A 87 16.28 3.05 -2.68
C ASN A 87 15.76 2.63 -4.08
N GLY A 88 14.42 2.65 -4.26
CA GLY A 88 13.78 2.49 -5.56
C GLY A 88 13.96 3.72 -6.45
N TRP A 89 13.19 3.84 -7.52
CA TRP A 89 13.30 4.88 -8.54
C TRP A 89 14.62 4.85 -9.33
N SER A 90 15.29 3.70 -9.33
CA SER A 90 16.52 3.44 -10.07
C SER A 90 16.62 1.97 -10.49
N THR A 91 17.41 1.69 -11.51
CA THR A 91 17.67 0.30 -11.92
C THR A 91 18.65 -0.41 -10.98
N HIS A 92 19.52 0.34 -10.31
CA HIS A 92 20.47 -0.19 -9.34
C HIS A 92 20.54 0.71 -8.10
N ALA A 93 20.93 0.13 -6.98
CA ALA A 93 21.12 0.88 -5.73
C ALA A 93 22.36 0.37 -4.99
N VAL A 94 23.15 1.31 -4.46
CA VAL A 94 24.19 0.98 -3.46
C VAL A 94 23.56 1.15 -2.08
N VAL A 95 23.56 0.08 -1.29
CA VAL A 95 22.83 0.02 -0.03
C VAL A 95 23.71 -0.53 1.08
N GLY A 96 23.61 0.06 2.27
CA GLY A 96 24.26 -0.44 3.48
C GLY A 96 23.44 -1.54 4.17
N PRO A 97 24.05 -2.37 5.01
CA PRO A 97 23.38 -3.52 5.64
C PRO A 97 22.18 -3.11 6.53
N ALA A 98 22.22 -1.93 7.16
CA ALA A 98 21.12 -1.44 8.00
C ALA A 98 19.82 -1.16 7.22
N ASP A 99 19.92 -0.89 5.92
CA ASP A 99 18.80 -0.55 5.04
C ASP A 99 18.35 -1.74 4.18
N LEU A 100 18.97 -2.90 4.38
CA LEU A 100 18.69 -4.14 3.67
C LEU A 100 17.89 -5.10 4.53
N ARG A 101 16.97 -5.82 3.89
CA ARG A 101 16.33 -7.00 4.47
C ARG A 101 16.39 -8.13 3.45
N ARG A 102 16.87 -9.31 3.87
CA ARG A 102 16.79 -10.52 3.05
C ARG A 102 15.32 -10.87 2.77
N VAL A 103 15.05 -11.32 1.56
CA VAL A 103 13.76 -11.89 1.19
C VAL A 103 13.94 -13.39 1.02
N ASP A 104 13.42 -14.14 1.98
CA ASP A 104 13.38 -15.59 1.94
C ASP A 104 12.10 -16.00 1.19
N GLN A 105 12.24 -16.11 -0.15
CA GLN A 105 11.13 -16.42 -1.02
C GLN A 105 10.63 -17.84 -0.77
N ALA A 106 9.37 -17.97 -0.36
CA ALA A 106 8.72 -19.25 -0.18
C ALA A 106 8.41 -19.93 -1.53
N ASP A 107 8.49 -21.24 -1.59
CA ASP A 107 8.23 -22.03 -2.78
C ASP A 107 6.82 -21.75 -3.32
N GLY A 108 6.71 -21.53 -4.63
CA GLY A 108 5.47 -21.24 -5.31
C GLY A 108 4.91 -19.82 -5.12
N VAL A 109 5.56 -18.97 -4.31
CA VAL A 109 5.17 -17.57 -4.12
C VAL A 109 5.94 -16.68 -5.10
N PRO A 110 5.27 -15.84 -5.91
CA PRO A 110 5.98 -14.92 -6.79
C PRO A 110 6.75 -13.86 -6.00
N LEU A 111 7.92 -13.47 -6.51
CA LEU A 111 8.78 -12.50 -5.84
C LEU A 111 8.09 -11.13 -5.66
N SER A 112 7.26 -10.72 -6.62
CA SER A 112 6.46 -9.49 -6.59
C SER A 112 5.54 -9.40 -5.35
N ALA A 113 5.00 -10.55 -4.87
CA ALA A 113 4.14 -10.61 -3.71
C ALA A 113 4.78 -9.97 -2.45
N TYR A 114 6.12 -10.02 -2.33
CA TYR A 114 6.86 -9.44 -1.21
C TYR A 114 6.97 -7.90 -1.26
N LEU A 115 6.49 -7.26 -2.34
CA LEU A 115 6.23 -5.81 -2.40
C LEU A 115 4.73 -5.49 -2.26
N GLY A 116 3.86 -6.47 -2.48
CA GLY A 116 2.40 -6.39 -2.41
C GLY A 116 1.83 -7.01 -1.15
N VAL A 117 1.06 -8.08 -1.34
CA VAL A 117 0.28 -8.78 -0.29
C VAL A 117 1.13 -9.35 0.85
N LEU A 118 2.37 -9.76 0.60
CA LEU A 118 3.37 -10.14 1.61
C LEU A 118 4.35 -9.02 1.94
N GLY A 119 4.17 -7.85 1.34
CA GLY A 119 5.00 -6.66 1.54
C GLY A 119 4.39 -5.66 2.52
N GLY A 120 4.72 -4.38 2.27
CA GLY A 120 4.28 -3.28 3.12
C GLY A 120 2.77 -3.06 3.10
N THR A 121 2.09 -3.31 1.98
CA THR A 121 0.63 -3.14 1.86
C THR A 121 -0.12 -4.21 2.65
N GLY A 122 0.26 -5.48 2.52
CA GLY A 122 -0.33 -6.54 3.32
C GLY A 122 -0.04 -6.39 4.82
N LEU A 123 1.19 -6.00 5.19
CA LEU A 123 1.53 -5.73 6.59
C LEU A 123 0.71 -4.56 7.15
N THR A 124 0.45 -3.50 6.35
CA THR A 124 -0.44 -2.40 6.76
C THR A 124 -1.86 -2.91 7.04
N ALA A 125 -2.40 -3.71 6.14
CA ALA A 125 -3.71 -4.33 6.32
C ALA A 125 -3.76 -5.21 7.57
N PHE A 126 -2.78 -6.10 7.75
CA PHE A 126 -2.70 -7.00 8.91
C PHE A 126 -2.60 -6.23 10.24
N VAL A 127 -1.71 -5.24 10.34
CA VAL A 127 -1.57 -4.40 11.55
C VAL A 127 -2.86 -3.62 11.81
N GLY A 128 -3.42 -2.99 10.77
CA GLY A 128 -4.67 -2.23 10.88
C GLY A 128 -5.82 -3.08 11.44
N LEU A 129 -5.98 -4.30 10.93
CA LEU A 129 -7.05 -5.20 11.36
C LEU A 129 -6.78 -5.85 12.72
N THR A 130 -5.56 -6.34 12.98
CA THR A 130 -5.27 -7.15 14.18
C THR A 130 -4.87 -6.34 15.41
N ARG A 131 -4.09 -5.26 15.22
CA ARG A 131 -3.53 -4.47 16.34
C ARG A 131 -4.29 -3.19 16.61
N ILE A 132 -4.66 -2.46 15.54
CA ILE A 132 -5.30 -1.15 15.65
C ILE A 132 -6.80 -1.32 15.86
N ALA A 133 -7.51 -1.87 14.87
CA ALA A 133 -8.95 -2.09 14.97
C ALA A 133 -9.31 -3.28 15.87
N ARG A 134 -8.43 -4.28 15.99
CA ARG A 134 -8.67 -5.52 16.75
C ARG A 134 -9.97 -6.20 16.31
N LEU A 135 -10.06 -6.43 14.99
CA LEU A 135 -11.21 -7.07 14.35
C LEU A 135 -11.51 -8.41 15.04
N GLN A 136 -12.76 -8.64 15.38
CA GLN A 136 -13.25 -9.88 15.95
C GLN A 136 -14.03 -10.69 14.92
N ALA A 137 -14.08 -12.01 15.09
CA ALA A 137 -14.89 -12.87 14.23
C ALA A 137 -16.36 -12.47 14.29
N GLY A 138 -17.03 -12.41 13.14
CA GLY A 138 -18.42 -12.00 12.99
C GLY A 138 -18.65 -10.49 12.89
N GLU A 139 -17.63 -9.64 13.08
CA GLU A 139 -17.76 -8.19 12.91
C GLU A 139 -17.77 -7.76 11.45
N ASP A 140 -18.52 -6.71 11.14
CA ASP A 140 -18.66 -6.14 9.81
C ASP A 140 -17.57 -5.07 9.57
N LEU A 141 -16.86 -5.22 8.45
CA LEU A 141 -15.74 -4.38 8.04
C LEU A 141 -16.08 -3.54 6.81
N PHE A 142 -15.81 -2.25 6.87
CA PHE A 142 -15.71 -1.40 5.69
C PHE A 142 -14.25 -1.09 5.35
N VAL A 143 -13.91 -1.07 4.06
CA VAL A 143 -12.57 -0.74 3.55
C VAL A 143 -12.71 0.30 2.44
N SER A 144 -12.09 1.46 2.58
CA SER A 144 -12.00 2.45 1.51
C SER A 144 -10.80 2.20 0.60
N ALA A 145 -10.88 2.64 -0.66
CA ALA A 145 -9.91 2.31 -1.72
C ALA A 145 -9.64 0.79 -1.76
N ALA A 146 -10.70 0.00 -1.64
CA ALA A 146 -10.64 -1.44 -1.42
C ALA A 146 -9.95 -2.21 -2.55
N ALA A 147 -10.01 -1.72 -3.80
CA ALA A 147 -9.35 -2.32 -4.95
C ALA A 147 -7.87 -1.89 -5.11
N GLY A 148 -7.28 -1.19 -4.15
CA GLY A 148 -5.85 -0.87 -4.11
C GLY A 148 -5.06 -1.88 -3.29
N GLY A 149 -3.72 -1.77 -3.27
CA GLY A 149 -2.84 -2.79 -2.66
C GLY A 149 -3.09 -3.06 -1.16
N VAL A 150 -3.42 -2.03 -0.34
CA VAL A 150 -3.80 -2.24 1.07
C VAL A 150 -5.21 -2.80 1.17
N GLY A 151 -6.14 -2.25 0.38
CA GLY A 151 -7.55 -2.61 0.47
C GLY A 151 -7.83 -4.05 0.04
N SER A 152 -7.25 -4.50 -1.08
CA SER A 152 -7.44 -5.87 -1.58
C SER A 152 -6.82 -6.91 -0.62
N ALA A 153 -5.67 -6.60 -0.03
CA ALA A 153 -5.09 -7.43 1.03
C ALA A 153 -5.97 -7.44 2.29
N ALA A 154 -6.54 -6.29 2.68
CA ALA A 154 -7.37 -6.18 3.87
C ALA A 154 -8.64 -7.03 3.81
N GLY A 155 -9.34 -7.02 2.67
CA GLY A 155 -10.53 -7.87 2.49
C GLY A 155 -10.22 -9.34 2.66
N GLN A 156 -9.15 -9.81 2.01
CA GLN A 156 -8.73 -11.21 2.08
C GLN A 156 -8.26 -11.59 3.50
N ILE A 157 -7.45 -10.75 4.15
CA ILE A 157 -7.01 -10.98 5.53
C ILE A 157 -8.21 -10.98 6.49
N ALA A 158 -9.16 -10.06 6.34
CA ALA A 158 -10.36 -9.99 7.17
C ALA A 158 -11.20 -11.28 7.05
N ARG A 159 -11.32 -11.83 5.85
CA ARG A 159 -11.99 -13.11 5.64
C ARG A 159 -11.32 -14.24 6.42
N LEU A 160 -9.99 -14.31 6.38
CA LEU A 160 -9.21 -15.30 7.15
C LEU A 160 -9.34 -15.10 8.68
N LEU A 161 -9.54 -13.86 9.13
CA LEU A 161 -9.78 -13.53 10.55
C LEU A 161 -11.23 -13.79 10.99
N GLY A 162 -12.12 -14.21 10.07
CA GLY A 162 -13.50 -14.56 10.36
C GLY A 162 -14.44 -13.36 10.40
N ALA A 163 -14.13 -12.24 9.71
CA ALA A 163 -15.05 -11.11 9.56
C ALA A 163 -16.45 -11.57 9.11
N GLY A 164 -17.49 -10.89 9.57
CA GLY A 164 -18.87 -11.11 9.16
C GLY A 164 -19.07 -10.65 7.71
N ARG A 165 -19.44 -9.39 7.51
CA ARG A 165 -19.51 -8.80 6.17
C ARG A 165 -18.29 -7.94 5.89
N ILE A 166 -17.80 -8.02 4.67
CA ILE A 166 -16.68 -7.21 4.17
C ILE A 166 -17.22 -6.32 3.04
N ILE A 167 -17.20 -5.00 3.28
CA ILE A 167 -17.74 -4.01 2.37
C ILE A 167 -16.58 -3.18 1.82
N GLY A 168 -16.56 -2.92 0.51
CA GLY A 168 -15.52 -2.16 -0.15
C GLY A 168 -16.03 -0.96 -0.94
N SER A 169 -15.25 0.13 -0.99
CA SER A 169 -15.48 1.20 -1.95
C SER A 169 -14.35 1.28 -2.98
N ALA A 170 -14.70 1.50 -4.24
CA ALA A 170 -13.76 1.65 -5.36
C ALA A 170 -14.21 2.76 -6.31
N GLY A 171 -13.37 3.14 -7.28
CA GLY A 171 -13.64 4.29 -8.15
C GLY A 171 -14.15 3.95 -9.56
N SER A 172 -14.54 2.69 -9.81
CA SER A 172 -15.15 2.29 -11.10
C SER A 172 -15.95 1.00 -10.97
N ALA A 173 -16.90 0.77 -11.87
CA ALA A 173 -17.70 -0.45 -11.91
C ALA A 173 -16.84 -1.71 -12.09
N ALA A 174 -15.78 -1.66 -12.90
CA ALA A 174 -14.86 -2.78 -13.07
C ALA A 174 -14.15 -3.16 -11.76
N LYS A 175 -13.73 -2.16 -10.97
CA LYS A 175 -13.13 -2.40 -9.65
C LYS A 175 -14.14 -2.92 -8.63
N VAL A 176 -15.39 -2.49 -8.72
CA VAL A 176 -16.46 -3.05 -7.87
C VAL A 176 -16.68 -4.52 -8.17
N ALA A 177 -16.76 -4.90 -9.46
CA ALA A 177 -16.86 -6.30 -9.87
C ALA A 177 -15.66 -7.13 -9.37
N HIS A 178 -14.44 -6.61 -9.55
CA HIS A 178 -13.22 -7.23 -9.06
C HIS A 178 -13.23 -7.48 -7.53
N LEU A 179 -13.76 -6.55 -6.74
CA LEU A 179 -13.87 -6.73 -5.29
C LEU A 179 -14.81 -7.89 -4.92
N VAL A 180 -15.91 -8.07 -5.65
CA VAL A 180 -16.82 -9.21 -5.46
C VAL A 180 -16.10 -10.52 -5.78
N GLU A 181 -15.30 -10.56 -6.87
CA GLU A 181 -14.47 -11.72 -7.21
C GLU A 181 -13.40 -12.02 -6.14
N LEU A 182 -12.86 -10.98 -5.48
CA LEU A 182 -11.93 -11.13 -4.34
C LEU A 182 -12.62 -11.55 -3.02
N GLY A 183 -13.94 -11.73 -3.02
CA GLY A 183 -14.69 -12.20 -1.86
C GLY A 183 -15.22 -11.11 -0.93
N PHE A 184 -15.33 -9.86 -1.38
CA PHE A 184 -16.12 -8.84 -0.67
C PHE A 184 -17.61 -9.15 -0.79
N ASP A 185 -18.35 -9.04 0.30
CA ASP A 185 -19.80 -9.34 0.36
C ASP A 185 -20.63 -8.23 -0.30
N ALA A 186 -20.11 -7.00 -0.30
CA ALA A 186 -20.69 -5.85 -0.98
C ALA A 186 -19.58 -4.88 -1.40
N ALA A 187 -19.80 -4.22 -2.52
CA ALA A 187 -18.91 -3.17 -2.99
C ALA A 187 -19.71 -2.08 -3.72
N PHE A 188 -19.24 -0.83 -3.68
CA PHE A 188 -19.88 0.27 -4.37
C PHE A 188 -18.87 1.22 -5.04
N ASN A 189 -19.33 1.90 -6.10
CA ASN A 189 -18.55 2.91 -6.78
C ASN A 189 -18.82 4.29 -6.15
N TYR A 190 -17.87 4.79 -5.38
CA TYR A 190 -18.02 6.07 -4.67
C TYR A 190 -18.21 7.29 -5.59
N ARG A 191 -17.97 7.13 -6.92
CA ARG A 191 -18.18 8.19 -7.92
C ARG A 191 -19.63 8.25 -8.43
N GLU A 192 -20.46 7.27 -8.12
CA GLU A 192 -21.85 7.17 -8.64
C GLU A 192 -22.89 7.79 -7.69
N GLY A 193 -22.46 8.34 -6.56
CA GLY A 193 -23.37 9.02 -5.64
C GLY A 193 -22.73 9.33 -4.29
N PRO A 194 -23.49 9.90 -3.35
CA PRO A 194 -23.01 10.18 -2.01
C PRO A 194 -22.55 8.92 -1.30
N ILE A 195 -21.36 8.97 -0.69
CA ILE A 195 -20.71 7.81 -0.07
C ILE A 195 -21.53 7.29 1.13
N ASP A 196 -22.09 8.20 1.94
CA ASP A 196 -22.92 7.90 3.10
C ASP A 196 -24.16 7.08 2.72
N SER A 197 -24.86 7.49 1.66
CA SER A 197 -26.06 6.79 1.17
C SER A 197 -25.72 5.42 0.61
N GLN A 198 -24.59 5.30 -0.12
CA GLN A 198 -24.13 4.03 -0.69
C GLN A 198 -23.66 3.08 0.42
N LEU A 199 -22.91 3.58 1.41
CA LEU A 199 -22.48 2.77 2.55
C LEU A 199 -23.65 2.30 3.41
N ALA A 200 -24.63 3.17 3.66
CA ALA A 200 -25.85 2.80 4.39
C ALA A 200 -26.66 1.72 3.66
N ALA A 201 -26.73 1.77 2.33
CA ALA A 201 -27.36 0.72 1.53
C ALA A 201 -26.58 -0.60 1.56
N ALA A 202 -25.24 -0.56 1.56
CA ALA A 202 -24.38 -1.73 1.63
C ALA A 202 -24.30 -2.35 3.03
N ALA A 203 -24.48 -1.54 4.08
CA ALA A 203 -24.43 -1.92 5.49
C ALA A 203 -25.66 -1.36 6.26
N PRO A 204 -26.87 -1.86 6.00
CA PRO A 204 -28.09 -1.31 6.60
C PRO A 204 -28.10 -1.40 8.15
N ASP A 205 -27.44 -2.38 8.71
CA ASP A 205 -27.30 -2.58 10.15
C ASP A 205 -26.05 -1.88 10.75
N GLY A 206 -25.30 -1.12 9.93
CA GLY A 206 -24.04 -0.48 10.30
C GLY A 206 -22.81 -1.39 10.17
N ILE A 207 -21.66 -0.86 10.60
CA ILE A 207 -20.35 -1.55 10.58
C ILE A 207 -19.71 -1.49 11.96
N ASP A 208 -18.79 -2.40 12.25
CA ASP A 208 -18.03 -2.44 13.51
C ASP A 208 -16.63 -1.85 13.35
N VAL A 209 -16.03 -2.07 12.18
CA VAL A 209 -14.65 -1.67 11.85
C VAL A 209 -14.60 -0.94 10.53
N TYR A 210 -13.78 0.11 10.49
CA TYR A 210 -13.41 0.78 9.26
C TYR A 210 -11.88 0.82 9.10
N LEU A 211 -11.37 0.29 7.99
CA LEU A 211 -9.98 0.49 7.57
C LEU A 211 -9.94 1.64 6.57
N ASP A 212 -9.41 2.77 7.03
CA ASP A 212 -9.39 4.02 6.26
C ASP A 212 -8.06 4.22 5.51
N ASN A 213 -8.13 4.21 4.18
CA ASN A 213 -7.05 4.54 3.28
C ASN A 213 -7.21 5.93 2.64
N VAL A 214 -8.33 6.60 2.84
CA VAL A 214 -8.76 7.77 2.06
C VAL A 214 -8.94 9.04 2.89
N GLY A 215 -9.60 8.94 4.06
CA GLY A 215 -10.01 10.10 4.84
C GLY A 215 -11.22 10.83 4.24
N GLY A 216 -11.37 12.13 4.54
CA GLY A 216 -12.38 13.01 3.97
C GLY A 216 -13.81 12.48 4.08
N ASP A 217 -14.54 12.50 2.96
CA ASP A 217 -15.96 12.07 2.92
C ASP A 217 -16.15 10.58 3.25
N HIS A 218 -15.16 9.72 2.96
CA HIS A 218 -15.19 8.31 3.37
C HIS A 218 -15.15 8.18 4.89
N LEU A 219 -14.31 8.96 5.57
CA LEU A 219 -14.24 8.96 7.03
C LEU A 219 -15.56 9.48 7.63
N ALA A 220 -16.13 10.54 7.07
CA ALA A 220 -17.43 11.06 7.52
C ALA A 220 -18.55 10.03 7.36
N ALA A 221 -18.66 9.38 6.20
CA ALA A 221 -19.64 8.32 5.95
C ALA A 221 -19.47 7.13 6.91
N ALA A 222 -18.21 6.71 7.14
CA ALA A 222 -17.92 5.64 8.08
C ALA A 222 -18.31 5.98 9.52
N ILE A 223 -18.01 7.20 10.01
CA ILE A 223 -18.43 7.66 11.34
C ILE A 223 -19.95 7.56 11.50
N SER A 224 -20.73 7.95 10.49
CA SER A 224 -22.19 7.82 10.53
C SER A 224 -22.68 6.37 10.53
N SER A 225 -21.99 5.46 9.84
CA SER A 225 -22.37 4.05 9.72
C SER A 225 -21.82 3.15 10.82
N LEU A 226 -20.84 3.62 11.60
CA LEU A 226 -20.27 2.85 12.70
C LEU A 226 -21.30 2.64 13.83
N ARG A 227 -21.39 1.39 14.30
CA ARG A 227 -22.12 1.00 15.50
C ARG A 227 -21.47 1.60 16.76
N PRO A 228 -22.18 1.69 17.89
CA PRO A 228 -21.55 2.06 19.18
C PRO A 228 -20.31 1.20 19.45
N HIS A 229 -19.22 1.84 19.94
CA HIS A 229 -17.90 1.25 20.18
C HIS A 229 -17.16 0.80 18.93
N GLY A 230 -17.60 1.22 17.73
CA GLY A 230 -16.91 0.96 16.47
C GLY A 230 -15.49 1.55 16.42
N ARG A 231 -14.67 1.03 15.54
CA ARG A 231 -13.24 1.38 15.46
C ARG A 231 -12.84 1.75 14.05
N VAL A 232 -12.01 2.79 13.95
CA VAL A 232 -11.35 3.22 12.71
C VAL A 232 -9.85 2.99 12.84
N ALA A 233 -9.29 2.15 11.98
CA ALA A 233 -7.85 2.06 11.74
C ALA A 233 -7.48 2.95 10.55
N TRP A 234 -6.85 4.09 10.80
CA TRP A 234 -6.55 5.08 9.78
C TRP A 234 -5.12 4.92 9.25
N SER A 235 -4.98 4.30 8.08
CA SER A 235 -3.70 3.93 7.47
C SER A 235 -3.23 4.89 6.36
N GLY A 236 -4.14 5.70 5.81
CA GLY A 236 -3.82 6.60 4.70
C GLY A 236 -4.84 7.71 4.50
N ALA A 237 -4.43 8.74 3.76
CA ALA A 237 -5.23 9.94 3.52
C ALA A 237 -5.14 10.36 2.03
N ILE A 238 -5.43 9.43 1.12
CA ILE A 238 -5.25 9.64 -0.34
C ILE A 238 -6.00 10.89 -0.82
N ALA A 239 -7.16 11.19 -0.23
CA ALA A 239 -7.93 12.40 -0.55
C ALA A 239 -7.16 13.72 -0.31
N GLN A 240 -6.06 13.67 0.46
CA GLN A 240 -5.29 14.86 0.85
C GLN A 240 -3.95 14.99 0.12
N TYR A 241 -3.52 13.97 -0.63
CA TYR A 241 -2.15 13.94 -1.16
C TYR A 241 -1.92 14.94 -2.31
N SER A 242 -2.94 15.27 -3.07
CA SER A 242 -2.83 16.14 -4.25
C SER A 242 -3.78 17.35 -4.24
N SER A 243 -4.54 17.55 -3.18
CA SER A 243 -5.56 18.61 -3.08
C SER A 243 -5.37 19.44 -1.81
N ALA A 244 -6.03 20.59 -1.76
CA ALA A 244 -6.14 21.36 -0.52
C ALA A 244 -6.69 20.46 0.60
N PRO A 245 -6.28 20.64 1.87
CA PRO A 245 -6.76 19.82 2.97
C PRO A 245 -8.29 19.78 2.96
N PRO A 246 -8.92 18.60 2.93
CA PRO A 246 -10.37 18.49 3.04
C PRO A 246 -10.80 19.06 4.40
N ALA A 247 -12.01 19.59 4.44
CA ALA A 247 -12.60 19.96 5.71
C ALA A 247 -12.69 18.72 6.63
N ALA A 248 -12.52 18.93 7.93
CA ALA A 248 -12.75 17.86 8.90
C ALA A 248 -14.17 17.32 8.76
N PRO A 249 -14.41 16.02 9.07
CA PRO A 249 -15.75 15.46 9.11
C PRO A 249 -16.68 16.31 9.98
N ARG A 250 -17.85 16.69 9.44
CA ARG A 250 -18.80 17.58 10.17
C ARG A 250 -19.50 16.86 11.31
N ASN A 251 -19.50 15.54 11.29
CA ASN A 251 -20.16 14.65 12.24
C ASN A 251 -19.21 14.11 13.33
N LEU A 252 -18.10 14.77 13.63
CA LEU A 252 -17.15 14.34 14.68
C LEU A 252 -17.80 14.18 16.06
N ALA A 253 -18.92 14.87 16.34
CA ALA A 253 -19.67 14.67 17.58
C ALA A 253 -20.19 13.22 17.75
N GLU A 254 -20.45 12.50 16.67
CA GLU A 254 -20.86 11.10 16.69
C GLU A 254 -19.77 10.19 17.28
N VAL A 255 -18.48 10.57 17.14
CA VAL A 255 -17.36 9.83 17.76
C VAL A 255 -17.55 9.76 19.28
N MET A 256 -18.01 10.86 19.89
CA MET A 256 -18.31 10.91 21.33
C MET A 256 -19.62 10.15 21.64
N PHE A 257 -20.70 10.43 20.92
CA PHE A 257 -22.01 9.83 21.21
C PHE A 257 -22.03 8.32 21.03
N LYS A 258 -21.26 7.79 20.07
CA LYS A 258 -21.14 6.35 19.80
C LYS A 258 -19.95 5.71 20.53
N THR A 259 -19.16 6.47 21.27
CA THR A 259 -17.93 6.00 21.95
C THR A 259 -16.98 5.32 20.96
N LEU A 260 -16.77 5.93 19.79
CA LEU A 260 -15.91 5.38 18.75
C LEU A 260 -14.44 5.56 19.11
N ARG A 261 -13.58 4.67 18.60
CA ARG A 261 -12.13 4.83 18.61
C ARG A 261 -11.63 5.09 17.20
N VAL A 262 -10.92 6.21 17.01
CA VAL A 262 -10.25 6.57 15.77
C VAL A 262 -8.76 6.61 16.04
N GLU A 263 -8.00 5.74 15.39
CA GLU A 263 -6.56 5.57 15.62
C GLU A 263 -5.79 5.58 14.31
N GLY A 264 -4.91 6.59 14.14
CA GLY A 264 -3.96 6.67 13.04
C GLY A 264 -2.71 5.84 13.33
N PHE A 265 -2.14 5.22 12.31
CA PHE A 265 -0.90 4.44 12.46
C PHE A 265 -0.03 4.46 11.21
N LEU A 266 1.26 4.26 11.41
CA LEU A 266 2.23 4.06 10.34
C LEU A 266 2.85 2.67 10.49
N VAL A 267 2.75 1.83 9.47
CA VAL A 267 3.23 0.45 9.51
C VAL A 267 4.72 0.32 9.86
N ARG A 268 5.51 1.35 9.60
CA ARG A 268 6.95 1.39 9.97
C ARG A 268 7.19 1.34 11.48
N GLU A 269 6.19 1.67 12.30
CA GLU A 269 6.24 1.63 13.76
C GLU A 269 5.80 0.26 14.32
N HIS A 270 5.41 -0.66 13.42
CA HIS A 270 4.92 -2.00 13.74
C HIS A 270 5.69 -3.10 12.99
N LEU A 271 7.00 -2.89 12.73
CA LEU A 271 7.81 -3.87 11.99
C LEU A 271 7.99 -5.19 12.74
N ASP A 272 7.82 -5.20 14.05
CA ASP A 272 7.76 -6.40 14.90
C ASP A 272 6.56 -7.31 14.57
N ALA A 273 5.55 -6.79 13.86
CA ALA A 273 4.42 -7.59 13.36
C ALA A 273 4.79 -8.42 12.11
N ARG A 274 5.96 -8.20 11.49
CA ARG A 274 6.31 -8.84 10.21
C ARG A 274 6.39 -10.35 10.31
N GLU A 275 7.09 -10.88 11.26
CA GLU A 275 7.22 -12.34 11.41
C GLU A 275 5.87 -13.03 11.71
N PRO A 276 5.05 -12.56 12.67
CA PRO A 276 3.69 -13.05 12.83
C PRO A 276 2.83 -12.94 11.56
N PHE A 277 2.94 -11.84 10.82
CA PHE A 277 2.23 -11.62 9.57
C PHE A 277 2.64 -12.63 8.48
N GLU A 278 3.94 -12.80 8.24
CA GLU A 278 4.44 -13.73 7.23
C GLU A 278 4.06 -15.19 7.59
N ARG A 279 4.19 -15.56 8.86
CA ARG A 279 3.75 -16.87 9.36
C ARG A 279 2.26 -17.11 9.15
N PHE A 280 1.44 -16.07 9.31
CA PHE A 280 0.00 -16.13 9.09
C PHE A 280 -0.35 -16.21 7.60
N LEU A 281 0.25 -15.38 6.75
CA LEU A 281 -0.27 -15.16 5.39
C LEU A 281 0.43 -16.00 4.31
N VAL A 282 1.72 -16.34 4.46
CA VAL A 282 2.47 -17.10 3.44
C VAL A 282 1.78 -18.42 3.09
N PRO A 283 1.31 -19.27 4.03
CA PRO A 283 0.61 -20.52 3.67
C PRO A 283 -0.63 -20.30 2.82
N HIS A 284 -1.35 -19.20 3.03
CA HIS A 284 -2.56 -18.85 2.30
C HIS A 284 -2.27 -18.33 0.87
N VAL A 285 -1.14 -17.67 0.68
CA VAL A 285 -0.65 -17.30 -0.66
C VAL A 285 -0.19 -18.55 -1.41
N GLN A 286 0.54 -19.45 -0.74
CA GLN A 286 1.04 -20.70 -1.34
C GLN A 286 -0.07 -21.64 -1.81
N ASN A 287 -1.15 -21.75 -1.04
CA ASN A 287 -2.27 -22.63 -1.40
C ASN A 287 -3.33 -21.96 -2.27
N GLY A 288 -3.15 -20.66 -2.63
CA GLY A 288 -4.04 -19.90 -3.49
C GLY A 288 -5.33 -19.40 -2.82
N SER A 289 -5.50 -19.56 -1.50
CA SER A 289 -6.63 -18.99 -0.77
C SER A 289 -6.52 -17.47 -0.57
N VAL A 290 -5.32 -16.91 -0.76
CA VAL A 290 -5.06 -15.48 -0.89
C VAL A 290 -4.47 -15.21 -2.26
N ILE A 291 -5.13 -14.36 -3.02
CA ILE A 291 -4.73 -13.97 -4.38
C ILE A 291 -3.66 -12.86 -4.28
N VAL A 292 -2.60 -13.00 -5.07
CA VAL A 292 -1.61 -11.94 -5.27
C VAL A 292 -2.20 -10.94 -6.25
N ASP A 293 -2.88 -9.92 -5.72
CA ASP A 293 -3.61 -8.92 -6.48
C ASP A 293 -2.69 -7.73 -6.82
N GLU A 294 -2.22 -7.66 -8.07
CA GLU A 294 -1.24 -6.67 -8.50
C GLU A 294 -1.39 -6.29 -9.97
N THR A 295 -1.07 -5.04 -10.28
CA THR A 295 -0.86 -4.51 -11.63
C THR A 295 0.63 -4.36 -11.84
N VAL A 296 1.20 -5.12 -12.79
CA VAL A 296 2.63 -5.07 -13.12
C VAL A 296 2.81 -4.45 -14.50
N VAL A 297 3.66 -3.43 -14.59
CA VAL A 297 4.09 -2.83 -15.85
C VAL A 297 5.57 -3.08 -16.06
N ASP A 298 6.01 -3.19 -17.32
CA ASP A 298 7.38 -3.58 -17.68
C ASP A 298 8.25 -2.39 -18.07
N GLY A 299 9.51 -2.45 -17.64
CA GLY A 299 10.57 -1.54 -18.03
C GLY A 299 10.67 -0.28 -17.17
N PHE A 300 11.90 0.15 -16.88
CA PHE A 300 12.19 1.30 -16.03
C PHE A 300 11.55 2.61 -16.53
N GLY A 301 11.44 2.77 -17.85
CA GLY A 301 10.82 3.97 -18.45
C GLY A 301 9.35 4.21 -18.07
N THR A 302 8.65 3.19 -17.56
CA THR A 302 7.24 3.28 -17.19
C THR A 302 7.01 3.74 -15.74
N VAL A 303 8.07 3.86 -14.93
CA VAL A 303 7.94 4.08 -13.48
C VAL A 303 7.21 5.39 -13.12
N VAL A 304 7.47 6.47 -13.85
CA VAL A 304 6.79 7.77 -13.65
C VAL A 304 5.32 7.65 -13.98
N GLU A 305 4.97 7.07 -15.15
CA GLU A 305 3.57 6.90 -15.56
C GLU A 305 2.83 5.93 -14.62
N ALA A 306 3.47 4.86 -14.16
CA ALA A 306 2.91 3.97 -13.16
C ALA A 306 2.57 4.71 -11.86
N PHE A 307 3.43 5.63 -11.41
CA PHE A 307 3.18 6.46 -10.24
C PHE A 307 2.02 7.44 -10.45
N LEU A 308 2.00 8.14 -11.58
CA LEU A 308 0.90 9.06 -11.93
C LEU A 308 -0.42 8.29 -12.07
N GLY A 309 -0.38 7.09 -12.64
CA GLY A 309 -1.52 6.18 -12.75
C GLY A 309 -2.07 5.76 -11.38
N VAL A 310 -1.20 5.46 -10.41
CA VAL A 310 -1.63 5.15 -9.03
C VAL A 310 -2.38 6.34 -8.42
N LEU A 311 -1.90 7.57 -8.62
CA LEU A 311 -2.56 8.78 -8.10
C LEU A 311 -3.93 9.04 -8.76
N ARG A 312 -4.11 8.66 -10.02
CA ARG A 312 -5.41 8.68 -10.72
C ARG A 312 -6.31 7.51 -10.34
N GLY A 313 -5.73 6.46 -9.73
CA GLY A 313 -6.42 5.22 -9.40
C GLY A 313 -6.60 4.31 -10.62
N ASP A 314 -5.63 4.23 -11.52
CA ASP A 314 -5.72 3.40 -12.73
C ASP A 314 -5.45 1.90 -12.43
N ASN A 315 -4.67 1.60 -11.37
CA ASN A 315 -4.31 0.24 -10.98
C ASN A 315 -5.44 -0.51 -10.27
N THR A 316 -5.44 -1.82 -10.39
CA THR A 316 -6.14 -2.76 -9.52
C THR A 316 -5.08 -3.54 -8.72
N GLY A 317 -5.32 -3.75 -7.43
CA GLY A 317 -4.32 -4.31 -6.54
C GLY A 317 -3.08 -3.42 -6.36
N LYS A 318 -1.95 -4.04 -6.11
CA LYS A 318 -0.67 -3.36 -5.93
C LYS A 318 -0.03 -3.02 -7.27
N MET A 319 0.33 -1.74 -7.49
CA MET A 319 1.11 -1.31 -8.66
C MET A 319 2.60 -1.59 -8.46
N LEU A 320 3.20 -2.27 -9.43
CA LEU A 320 4.62 -2.61 -9.49
C LEU A 320 5.19 -2.31 -10.87
N VAL A 321 6.48 -1.99 -10.91
CA VAL A 321 7.27 -1.91 -12.14
C VAL A 321 8.30 -3.05 -12.13
N ARG A 322 8.27 -3.91 -13.15
CA ARG A 322 9.28 -4.97 -13.37
C ARG A 322 10.38 -4.43 -14.27
N LEU A 323 11.64 -4.62 -13.87
CA LEU A 323 12.83 -4.18 -14.61
C LEU A 323 13.45 -5.29 -15.45
#